data_9a3bc1d97c8aa4d804bb239125f65e62
#
_entry.id   9a3bc1d97c8aa4d804bb239125f65e62
#
_cell.length_a   1.000
_cell.length_b   1.000
_cell.length_c   1.000
_cell.angle_alpha   90.00
_cell.angle_beta   90.00
_cell.angle_gamma   90.00
#
_symmetry.space_group_name_H-M   'P 1'
#
loop_
_entity.id
_entity.type
_entity.pdbx_description
1 polymer ?
#
loop_
_entity_poly.entity_id
_entity_poly.type
_entity_poly.pdbx_seq_one_letter_code
_entity_poly.pdbx_strand_id
1 'polypeptide(L)'
;NAKLLSTELATHLTGRHHKIELFPFSFKDWCSIKDVEYTRLTTKNKGLLSKAYEEYFRQGGFPELISGEENPKEYISTLIDNIISQDIKKRYKIRNIDALKRLAHHILNETPTLIVKDTLQNIIGIKSERTLGNYLMYLNQTYLISTISKYSSRSRERARNEKSYAIDVAFMDKRENAFSGENLGWRLETIVYLELLRRQAGTENDIYYYQGRSAEADFVVCDGNKTLAVYQVSYDISNDKTRKREIKGCIAGAKATKCDNLFLITDHDSEIIEEDGYTIQVIPIWEW
;
A
#
# COMPACT_ATOMS: atom_id res chain seq x y z
N ASN A 1 17.84 4.91 5.22
CA ASN A 1 17.19 5.85 4.33
C ASN A 1 17.86 6.04 2.98
N ALA A 2 17.87 4.93 2.24
CA ALA A 2 18.61 4.82 1.00
C ALA A 2 18.08 5.75 -0.11
N LYS A 3 16.78 6.10 -0.15
CA LYS A 3 16.23 6.96 -1.21
C LYS A 3 16.75 8.40 -1.12
N LEU A 4 16.91 8.92 0.08
CA LEU A 4 17.51 10.22 0.31
C LEU A 4 19.01 10.21 -0.02
N LEU A 5 19.72 9.16 0.39
CA LEU A 5 21.13 8.94 0.04
C LEU A 5 21.32 8.75 -1.48
N SER A 6 20.45 8.01 -2.15
CA SER A 6 20.56 7.77 -3.60
C SER A 6 20.39 9.05 -4.42
N THR A 7 19.55 9.99 -3.98
CA THR A 7 19.36 11.27 -4.66
C THR A 7 20.61 12.16 -4.54
N GLU A 8 21.29 12.17 -3.39
CA GLU A 8 22.56 12.88 -3.19
C GLU A 8 23.71 12.21 -3.93
N LEU A 9 23.81 10.88 -3.87
CA LEU A 9 24.84 10.12 -4.58
C LEU A 9 24.64 10.15 -6.11
N ALA A 10 23.39 10.18 -6.59
CA ALA A 10 23.09 10.28 -8.02
C ALA A 10 23.66 11.56 -8.65
N THR A 11 23.70 12.67 -7.91
CA THR A 11 24.31 13.92 -8.36
C THR A 11 25.85 13.82 -8.48
N HIS A 12 26.48 12.95 -7.70
CA HIS A 12 27.95 12.75 -7.72
C HIS A 12 28.39 11.56 -8.57
N LEU A 13 27.51 10.57 -8.80
CA LEU A 13 27.82 9.31 -9.49
C LEU A 13 27.09 9.15 -10.83
N THR A 14 26.86 10.24 -11.55
CA THR A 14 26.12 10.28 -12.82
C THR A 14 26.37 9.03 -13.68
N GLY A 15 25.36 8.17 -13.83
CA GLY A 15 25.37 7.01 -14.72
C GLY A 15 26.19 5.80 -14.26
N ARG A 16 26.72 5.78 -13.04
CA ARG A 16 27.63 4.73 -12.53
C ARG A 16 27.09 3.97 -11.31
N HIS A 17 25.77 3.93 -11.12
CA HIS A 17 25.15 3.21 -10.01
C HIS A 17 23.88 2.50 -10.46
N HIS A 18 23.62 1.35 -9.85
CA HIS A 18 22.35 0.68 -9.92
C HIS A 18 21.60 0.89 -8.60
N LYS A 19 20.36 1.35 -8.69
CA LYS A 19 19.48 1.47 -7.53
C LYS A 19 18.81 0.13 -7.27
N ILE A 20 19.02 -0.43 -6.09
CA ILE A 20 18.26 -1.57 -5.59
C ILE A 20 17.31 -1.06 -4.51
N GLU A 21 16.03 -1.28 -4.69
CA GLU A 21 14.97 -0.88 -3.75
C GLU A 21 14.56 -2.09 -2.92
N LEU A 22 14.71 -1.97 -1.59
CA LEU A 22 14.31 -3.02 -0.65
C LEU A 22 13.04 -2.60 0.06
N PHE A 23 12.07 -3.48 0.08
CA PHE A 23 10.83 -3.35 0.84
C PHE A 23 10.93 -4.14 2.15
N PRO A 24 10.08 -3.88 3.16
CA PRO A 24 9.86 -4.81 4.24
C PRO A 24 9.56 -6.21 3.69
N PHE A 25 9.80 -7.26 4.45
CA PHE A 25 9.60 -8.63 3.98
C PHE A 25 8.18 -8.88 3.48
N SER A 26 8.06 -9.63 2.38
CA SER A 26 6.79 -10.14 1.89
C SER A 26 6.29 -11.27 2.80
N PHE A 27 5.04 -11.67 2.64
CA PHE A 27 4.52 -12.86 3.33
C PHE A 27 5.33 -14.12 2.99
N LYS A 28 5.76 -14.25 1.75
CA LYS A 28 6.64 -15.35 1.30
C LYS A 28 7.99 -15.36 2.03
N ASP A 29 8.63 -14.19 2.16
CA ASP A 29 9.88 -14.07 2.92
C ASP A 29 9.65 -14.39 4.40
N TRP A 30 8.53 -13.93 4.95
CA TRP A 30 8.12 -14.20 6.32
C TRP A 30 7.93 -15.70 6.57
N CYS A 31 7.24 -16.43 5.66
CA CYS A 31 7.11 -17.87 5.71
C CYS A 31 8.47 -18.57 5.69
N SER A 32 9.39 -18.10 4.84
CA SER A 32 10.74 -18.68 4.75
C SER A 32 11.53 -18.49 6.05
N ILE A 33 11.40 -17.34 6.73
CA ILE A 33 12.05 -17.08 8.01
C ILE A 33 11.47 -17.93 9.14
N LYS A 34 10.16 -18.21 9.10
CA LYS A 34 9.43 -19.00 10.12
C LYS A 34 9.35 -20.49 9.81
N ASP A 35 10.07 -20.98 8.78
CA ASP A 35 10.04 -22.36 8.32
C ASP A 35 8.63 -22.89 8.00
N VAL A 36 7.77 -22.01 7.46
CA VAL A 36 6.42 -22.35 7.02
C VAL A 36 6.45 -22.68 5.54
N GLU A 37 6.10 -23.92 5.19
CA GLU A 37 6.04 -24.34 3.78
C GLU A 37 4.82 -23.74 3.07
N TYR A 38 5.07 -22.97 1.98
CA TYR A 38 4.03 -22.31 1.18
C TYR A 38 3.89 -22.90 -0.24
N THR A 39 4.73 -23.87 -0.63
CA THR A 39 4.73 -24.42 -1.99
C THR A 39 3.74 -25.58 -2.17
N ARG A 40 3.34 -26.25 -1.11
CA ARG A 40 2.40 -27.38 -1.14
C ARG A 40 1.12 -27.04 -0.38
N LEU A 41 0.03 -26.87 -1.12
CA LEU A 41 -1.27 -26.53 -0.54
C LEU A 41 -2.06 -27.78 -0.10
N THR A 42 -1.49 -28.58 0.80
CA THR A 42 -2.26 -29.61 1.52
C THR A 42 -3.15 -28.97 2.57
N THR A 43 -4.23 -29.69 3.01
CA THR A 43 -5.14 -29.17 4.05
C THR A 43 -4.38 -28.74 5.31
N LYS A 44 -3.36 -29.52 5.72
CA LYS A 44 -2.52 -29.20 6.86
C LYS A 44 -1.72 -27.93 6.65
N ASN A 45 -1.10 -27.78 5.47
CA ASN A 45 -0.28 -26.62 5.14
C ASN A 45 -1.12 -25.37 4.96
N LYS A 46 -2.35 -25.49 4.42
CA LYS A 46 -3.29 -24.35 4.35
C LYS A 46 -3.59 -23.78 5.72
N GLY A 47 -3.84 -24.62 6.72
CA GLY A 47 -4.05 -24.16 8.10
C GLY A 47 -2.82 -23.47 8.72
N LEU A 48 -1.62 -23.98 8.44
CA LEU A 48 -0.37 -23.35 8.88
C LEU A 48 -0.12 -22.00 8.18
N LEU A 49 -0.39 -21.93 6.88
CA LEU A 49 -0.28 -20.70 6.09
C LEU A 49 -1.27 -19.64 6.56
N SER A 50 -2.54 -20.00 6.78
CA SER A 50 -3.55 -19.08 7.29
C SER A 50 -3.12 -18.50 8.63
N LYS A 51 -2.64 -19.33 9.57
CA LYS A 51 -2.13 -18.86 10.85
C LYS A 51 -0.91 -17.96 10.71
N ALA A 52 0.04 -18.34 9.86
CA ALA A 52 1.23 -17.55 9.57
C ALA A 52 0.85 -16.19 8.95
N TYR A 53 -0.16 -16.19 8.07
CA TYR A 53 -0.68 -14.98 7.47
C TYR A 53 -1.34 -14.06 8.50
N GLU A 54 -2.10 -14.58 9.45
CA GLU A 54 -2.68 -13.77 10.53
C GLU A 54 -1.60 -13.05 11.35
N GLU A 55 -0.48 -13.71 11.62
CA GLU A 55 0.66 -13.11 12.32
C GLU A 55 1.30 -12.00 11.45
N TYR A 56 1.59 -12.29 10.19
CA TYR A 56 2.10 -11.30 9.23
C TYR A 56 1.15 -10.12 9.05
N PHE A 57 -0.14 -10.39 8.92
CA PHE A 57 -1.19 -9.39 8.77
C PHE A 57 -1.21 -8.39 9.95
N ARG A 58 -0.87 -8.85 11.15
CA ARG A 58 -0.80 -8.03 12.36
C ARG A 58 0.52 -7.30 12.51
N GLN A 59 1.62 -8.00 12.32
CA GLN A 59 2.97 -7.48 12.64
C GLN A 59 3.64 -6.74 11.49
N GLY A 60 3.26 -7.04 10.24
CA GLY A 60 3.95 -6.52 9.07
C GLY A 60 5.25 -7.25 8.76
N GLY A 61 6.06 -6.66 7.89
CA GLY A 61 7.27 -7.27 7.33
C GLY A 61 8.58 -6.67 7.83
N PHE A 62 8.60 -5.87 8.90
CA PHE A 62 9.86 -5.37 9.45
C PHE A 62 10.66 -6.51 10.11
N PRO A 63 11.95 -6.70 9.73
CA PRO A 63 12.78 -7.79 10.27
C PRO A 63 12.83 -7.82 11.79
N GLU A 64 12.94 -6.65 12.42
CA GLU A 64 13.04 -6.49 13.87
C GLU A 64 11.78 -6.98 14.61
N LEU A 65 10.62 -6.84 13.97
CA LEU A 65 9.36 -7.32 14.54
C LEU A 65 9.19 -8.83 14.36
N ILE A 66 9.77 -9.41 13.31
CA ILE A 66 9.70 -10.86 13.04
C ILE A 66 10.53 -11.65 14.07
N SER A 67 11.62 -11.09 14.58
CA SER A 67 12.43 -11.72 15.63
C SER A 67 11.66 -11.89 16.95
N GLY A 68 10.67 -11.00 17.20
CA GLY A 68 9.87 -10.98 18.42
C GLY A 68 10.60 -10.41 19.64
N GLU A 69 11.80 -9.84 19.45
CA GLU A 69 12.61 -9.25 20.52
C GLU A 69 12.14 -7.82 20.89
N GLU A 70 11.50 -7.13 19.93
CA GLU A 70 11.07 -5.74 20.08
C GLU A 70 9.57 -5.63 20.41
N ASN A 71 9.22 -4.64 21.20
CA ASN A 71 7.82 -4.24 21.37
C ASN A 71 7.35 -3.50 20.10
N PRO A 72 6.37 -4.05 19.33
CA PRO A 72 5.99 -3.46 18.05
C PRO A 72 5.60 -1.99 18.13
N LYS A 73 4.85 -1.58 19.17
CA LYS A 73 4.38 -0.20 19.32
C LYS A 73 5.51 0.78 19.61
N GLU A 74 6.46 0.38 20.44
CA GLU A 74 7.62 1.20 20.79
C GLU A 74 8.59 1.30 19.61
N TYR A 75 8.86 0.17 18.95
CA TYR A 75 9.70 0.13 17.76
C TYR A 75 9.17 1.05 16.67
N ILE A 76 7.91 0.90 16.28
CA ILE A 76 7.28 1.71 15.23
C ILE A 76 7.24 3.20 15.61
N SER A 77 6.94 3.54 16.88
CA SER A 77 6.96 4.92 17.34
C SER A 77 8.33 5.55 17.20
N THR A 78 9.35 4.83 17.68
CA THR A 78 10.74 5.26 17.62
C THR A 78 11.23 5.39 16.17
N LEU A 79 10.86 4.45 15.31
CA LEU A 79 11.20 4.48 13.89
C LEU A 79 10.65 5.73 13.20
N ILE A 80 9.35 6.04 13.39
CA ILE A 80 8.72 7.24 12.81
C ILE A 80 9.42 8.52 13.32
N ASP A 81 9.65 8.62 14.63
CA ASP A 81 10.30 9.78 15.23
C ASP A 81 11.75 9.95 14.73
N ASN A 82 12.49 8.87 14.59
CA ASN A 82 13.85 8.90 14.05
C ASN A 82 13.88 9.33 12.58
N ILE A 83 13.00 8.80 11.75
CA ILE A 83 12.90 9.20 10.35
C ILE A 83 12.61 10.71 10.24
N ILE A 84 11.66 11.22 11.02
CA ILE A 84 11.30 12.64 10.96
C ILE A 84 12.41 13.52 11.52
N SER A 85 12.99 13.17 12.68
CA SER A 85 13.94 14.02 13.38
C SER A 85 15.37 13.90 12.87
N GLN A 86 15.79 12.71 12.41
CA GLN A 86 17.17 12.48 11.96
C GLN A 86 17.30 12.58 10.44
N ASP A 87 16.37 11.97 9.69
CA ASP A 87 16.50 11.93 8.25
C ASP A 87 15.90 13.16 7.56
N ILE A 88 14.66 13.53 7.90
CA ILE A 88 14.00 14.66 7.24
C ILE A 88 14.54 15.99 7.78
N LYS A 89 14.51 16.20 9.10
CA LYS A 89 14.89 17.49 9.71
C LYS A 89 16.35 17.87 9.44
N LYS A 90 17.29 16.91 9.43
CA LYS A 90 18.71 17.19 9.16
C LYS A 90 18.97 17.60 7.70
N ARG A 91 18.18 17.07 6.75
CA ARG A 91 18.37 17.32 5.31
C ARG A 91 17.63 18.56 4.84
N TYR A 92 16.46 18.80 5.39
CA TYR A 92 15.59 19.88 4.97
C TYR A 92 15.40 20.89 6.10
N LYS A 93 15.47 22.17 5.77
CA LYS A 93 15.21 23.26 6.73
C LYS A 93 13.71 23.30 7.08
N ILE A 94 13.27 22.42 7.94
CA ILE A 94 11.88 22.35 8.38
C ILE A 94 11.60 23.45 9.40
N ARG A 95 10.69 24.37 9.07
CA ARG A 95 10.30 25.46 9.97
C ARG A 95 9.31 25.00 11.07
N ASN A 96 8.39 24.10 10.69
CA ASN A 96 7.36 23.58 11.60
C ASN A 96 7.41 22.05 11.61
N ILE A 97 8.24 21.51 12.49
CA ILE A 97 8.42 20.06 12.65
C ILE A 97 7.17 19.37 13.19
N ASP A 98 6.40 20.08 14.06
CA ASP A 98 5.19 19.52 14.66
C ASP A 98 4.08 19.35 13.64
N ALA A 99 3.98 20.26 12.67
CA ALA A 99 3.05 20.09 11.55
C ALA A 99 3.43 18.89 10.65
N LEU A 100 4.73 18.67 10.42
CA LEU A 100 5.19 17.48 9.69
C LEU A 100 4.89 16.20 10.47
N LYS A 101 5.10 16.19 11.79
CA LYS A 101 4.75 15.05 12.66
C LYS A 101 3.23 14.78 12.63
N ARG A 102 2.40 15.80 12.77
CA ARG A 102 0.94 15.65 12.65
C ARG A 102 0.51 15.10 11.31
N LEU A 103 1.13 15.57 10.20
CA LEU A 103 0.85 15.05 8.88
C LEU A 103 1.19 13.56 8.76
N ALA A 104 2.40 13.18 9.20
CA ALA A 104 2.84 11.79 9.17
C ALA A 104 1.90 10.87 9.96
N HIS A 105 1.60 11.24 11.20
CA HIS A 105 0.69 10.45 12.05
C HIS A 105 -0.71 10.36 11.46
N HIS A 106 -1.25 11.47 10.92
CA HIS A 106 -2.57 11.44 10.30
C HIS A 106 -2.60 10.50 9.11
N ILE A 107 -1.66 10.64 8.16
CA ILE A 107 -1.65 9.79 6.97
C ILE A 107 -1.44 8.32 7.33
N LEU A 108 -0.51 7.99 8.23
CA LEU A 108 -0.25 6.61 8.64
C LEU A 108 -1.44 5.99 9.37
N ASN A 109 -2.21 6.77 10.12
CA ASN A 109 -3.41 6.29 10.80
C ASN A 109 -4.61 6.12 9.85
N GLU A 110 -4.70 6.92 8.79
CA GLU A 110 -5.83 6.91 7.85
C GLU A 110 -5.54 6.12 6.56
N THR A 111 -4.36 5.52 6.44
CA THR A 111 -3.98 4.73 5.24
C THR A 111 -4.84 3.47 5.08
N PRO A 112 -5.24 3.10 3.85
CA PRO A 112 -5.07 3.85 2.61
C PRO A 112 -6.03 5.03 2.51
N THR A 113 -5.56 6.19 2.05
CA THR A 113 -6.40 7.39 2.00
C THR A 113 -6.09 8.29 0.80
N LEU A 114 -7.13 8.97 0.31
CA LEU A 114 -6.95 9.99 -0.73
C LEU A 114 -6.27 11.23 -0.15
N ILE A 115 -5.31 11.79 -0.90
CA ILE A 115 -4.64 13.04 -0.55
C ILE A 115 -5.53 14.21 -0.94
N VAL A 116 -6.31 14.71 0.03
CA VAL A 116 -7.13 15.91 -0.13
C VAL A 116 -6.39 17.08 0.52
N LYS A 117 -5.78 17.92 -0.29
CA LYS A 117 -4.86 18.99 0.16
C LYS A 117 -5.49 19.94 1.18
N ASP A 118 -6.70 20.41 0.92
CA ASP A 118 -7.40 21.36 1.81
C ASP A 118 -7.66 20.73 3.19
N THR A 119 -8.06 19.46 3.22
CA THR A 119 -8.25 18.71 4.47
C THR A 119 -6.95 18.59 5.24
N LEU A 120 -5.87 18.17 4.56
CA LEU A 120 -4.56 18.02 5.20
C LEU A 120 -4.01 19.36 5.72
N GLN A 121 -4.17 20.44 4.94
CA GLN A 121 -3.76 21.79 5.38
C GLN A 121 -4.46 22.23 6.67
N ASN A 122 -5.75 21.96 6.76
CA ASN A 122 -6.53 22.26 7.97
C ASN A 122 -6.06 21.45 9.18
N ILE A 123 -5.82 20.15 9.00
CA ILE A 123 -5.36 19.26 10.07
C ILE A 123 -4.00 19.69 10.62
N ILE A 124 -3.07 20.05 9.73
CA ILE A 124 -1.70 20.40 10.16
C ILE A 124 -1.54 21.89 10.49
N GLY A 125 -2.55 22.71 10.21
CA GLY A 125 -2.52 24.16 10.48
C GLY A 125 -1.57 24.95 9.57
N ILE A 126 -1.39 24.52 8.32
CA ILE A 126 -0.52 25.19 7.32
C ILE A 126 -1.34 25.60 6.12
N LYS A 127 -1.28 26.90 5.75
CA LYS A 127 -2.00 27.45 4.59
C LYS A 127 -1.27 27.26 3.24
N SER A 128 0.04 26.99 3.27
CA SER A 128 0.86 26.91 2.07
C SER A 128 0.78 25.53 1.40
N GLU A 129 0.16 25.43 0.24
CA GLU A 129 0.16 24.21 -0.59
C GLU A 129 1.58 23.71 -0.90
N ARG A 130 2.49 24.64 -1.17
CA ARG A 130 3.90 24.30 -1.43
C ARG A 130 4.55 23.61 -0.25
N THR A 131 4.27 24.07 0.97
CA THR A 131 4.81 23.47 2.18
C THR A 131 4.22 22.08 2.39
N LEU A 132 2.91 21.91 2.21
CA LEU A 132 2.26 20.60 2.28
C LEU A 132 2.85 19.64 1.22
N GLY A 133 2.98 20.09 -0.03
CA GLY A 133 3.59 19.28 -1.09
C GLY A 133 5.02 18.84 -0.77
N ASN A 134 5.83 19.74 -0.20
CA ASN A 134 7.17 19.39 0.26
C ASN A 134 7.13 18.34 1.38
N TYR A 135 6.21 18.46 2.35
CA TYR A 135 6.09 17.50 3.44
C TYR A 135 5.67 16.12 2.93
N LEU A 136 4.70 16.04 2.03
CA LEU A 136 4.30 14.79 1.39
C LEU A 136 5.46 14.16 0.61
N MET A 137 6.23 14.97 -0.12
CA MET A 137 7.42 14.52 -0.83
C MET A 137 8.47 13.94 0.16
N TYR A 138 8.70 14.60 1.31
CA TYR A 138 9.65 14.10 2.30
C TYR A 138 9.22 12.77 2.90
N LEU A 139 7.94 12.62 3.25
CA LEU A 139 7.39 11.36 3.75
C LEU A 139 7.52 10.22 2.73
N ASN A 140 7.29 10.53 1.44
CA ASN A 140 7.46 9.56 0.35
C ASN A 140 8.94 9.19 0.16
N GLN A 141 9.84 10.19 0.14
CA GLN A 141 11.28 9.95 -0.03
C GLN A 141 11.93 9.19 1.14
N THR A 142 11.32 9.23 2.31
CA THR A 142 11.79 8.48 3.48
C THR A 142 11.13 7.11 3.66
N TYR A 143 10.31 6.68 2.69
CA TYR A 143 9.57 5.44 2.77
C TYR A 143 8.67 5.32 4.02
N LEU A 144 8.13 6.42 4.52
CA LEU A 144 7.02 6.36 5.47
C LEU A 144 5.70 6.07 4.75
N ILE A 145 5.55 6.68 3.58
CA ILE A 145 4.41 6.46 2.70
C ILE A 145 4.85 6.20 1.26
N SER A 146 3.95 5.62 0.50
CA SER A 146 3.99 5.58 -0.97
C SER A 146 2.68 6.12 -1.52
N THR A 147 2.70 6.67 -2.73
CA THR A 147 1.50 7.21 -3.37
C THR A 147 1.28 6.62 -4.74
N ILE A 148 0.04 6.37 -5.10
CA ILE A 148 -0.38 6.02 -6.45
C ILE A 148 -1.34 7.06 -7.00
N SER A 149 -1.28 7.27 -8.30
CA SER A 149 -2.14 8.22 -8.99
C SER A 149 -3.45 7.58 -9.45
N LYS A 150 -4.46 8.41 -9.68
CA LYS A 150 -5.69 7.97 -10.33
C LYS A 150 -5.42 7.54 -11.77
N TYR A 151 -5.98 6.40 -12.19
CA TYR A 151 -5.99 5.99 -13.59
C TYR A 151 -6.77 7.01 -14.43
N SER A 152 -6.08 7.71 -15.32
CA SER A 152 -6.68 8.69 -16.23
C SER A 152 -5.75 8.92 -17.43
N SER A 153 -6.34 9.10 -18.61
CA SER A 153 -5.61 9.56 -19.79
C SER A 153 -5.10 11.00 -19.67
N ARG A 154 -5.66 11.77 -18.73
CA ARG A 154 -5.32 13.18 -18.51
C ARG A 154 -4.25 13.33 -17.45
N SER A 155 -3.04 13.72 -17.81
CA SER A 155 -1.91 13.95 -16.88
C SER A 155 -2.26 14.83 -15.68
N ARG A 156 -3.09 15.88 -15.91
CA ARG A 156 -3.52 16.80 -14.85
C ARG A 156 -4.40 16.12 -13.79
N GLU A 157 -5.22 15.15 -14.18
CA GLU A 157 -6.04 14.37 -13.22
C GLU A 157 -5.17 13.41 -12.42
N ARG A 158 -4.19 12.76 -13.08
CA ARG A 158 -3.23 11.91 -12.38
C ARG A 158 -2.46 12.69 -11.31
N ALA A 159 -1.91 13.85 -11.65
CA ALA A 159 -1.11 14.67 -10.75
C ALA A 159 -1.87 15.30 -9.57
N ARG A 160 -3.21 15.30 -9.59
CA ARG A 160 -4.03 15.93 -8.54
C ARG A 160 -4.72 14.95 -7.62
N ASN A 161 -4.89 13.72 -8.07
CA ASN A 161 -5.63 12.70 -7.36
C ASN A 161 -4.67 11.57 -7.03
N GLU A 162 -4.16 11.58 -5.82
CA GLU A 162 -3.26 10.57 -5.30
C GLU A 162 -3.90 9.87 -4.10
N LYS A 163 -3.65 8.58 -3.97
CA LYS A 163 -3.99 7.75 -2.81
C LYS A 163 -2.69 7.34 -2.14
N SER A 164 -2.61 7.53 -0.82
CA SER A 164 -1.42 7.19 -0.04
C SER A 164 -1.58 5.88 0.68
N TYR A 165 -0.47 5.16 0.78
CA TYR A 165 -0.33 3.89 1.49
C TYR A 165 0.86 3.97 2.44
N ALA A 166 0.76 3.35 3.61
CA ALA A 166 1.93 3.08 4.45
C ALA A 166 2.83 2.04 3.77
N ILE A 167 4.14 2.13 3.97
CA ILE A 167 5.10 1.15 3.42
C ILE A 167 5.10 -0.19 4.17
N ASP A 168 4.43 -0.23 5.32
CA ASP A 168 4.21 -1.47 6.06
C ASP A 168 2.95 -1.34 6.92
N VAL A 169 2.23 -2.44 7.08
CA VAL A 169 1.00 -2.47 7.89
C VAL A 169 1.26 -2.28 9.38
N ALA A 170 2.48 -2.50 9.86
CA ALA A 170 2.86 -2.19 11.24
C ALA A 170 2.66 -0.71 11.59
N PHE A 171 2.76 0.21 10.63
CA PHE A 171 2.48 1.63 10.84
C PHE A 171 1.00 1.93 11.16
N MET A 172 0.09 1.02 10.84
CA MET A 172 -1.35 1.17 11.06
C MET A 172 -1.80 0.80 12.49
N ASP A 173 -0.93 0.23 13.31
CA ASP A 173 -1.30 -0.29 14.64
C ASP A 173 -1.65 0.79 15.67
N LYS A 174 -1.31 2.05 15.38
CA LYS A 174 -1.68 3.19 16.24
C LYS A 174 -3.10 3.69 16.02
N ARG A 175 -3.77 3.20 14.97
CA ARG A 175 -5.14 3.55 14.69
C ARG A 175 -6.07 2.98 15.77
N GLU A 176 -7.02 3.78 16.22
CA GLU A 176 -8.08 3.30 17.08
C GLU A 176 -8.86 2.19 16.37
N ASN A 177 -9.09 1.07 17.06
CA ASN A 177 -9.74 -0.11 16.48
C ASN A 177 -9.04 -0.70 15.24
N ALA A 178 -7.70 -0.69 15.21
CA ALA A 178 -6.89 -1.13 14.07
C ALA A 178 -7.23 -2.54 13.53
N PHE A 179 -7.87 -3.38 14.33
CA PHE A 179 -8.24 -4.76 13.98
C PHE A 179 -9.75 -5.01 13.95
N SER A 180 -10.57 -3.98 13.72
CA SER A 180 -12.02 -4.11 13.62
C SER A 180 -12.57 -3.66 12.27
N GLY A 181 -13.52 -4.42 11.74
CA GLY A 181 -14.36 -4.07 10.59
C GLY A 181 -13.60 -3.49 9.39
N GLU A 182 -13.88 -2.25 9.05
CA GLU A 182 -13.29 -1.57 7.89
C GLU A 182 -11.76 -1.48 7.94
N ASN A 183 -11.17 -1.42 9.13
CA ASN A 183 -9.72 -1.36 9.28
C ASN A 183 -9.02 -2.65 8.81
N LEU A 184 -9.69 -3.81 8.88
CA LEU A 184 -9.18 -5.06 8.33
C LEU A 184 -9.12 -4.98 6.80
N GLY A 185 -10.15 -4.43 6.15
CA GLY A 185 -10.16 -4.20 4.71
C GLY A 185 -9.02 -3.27 4.25
N TRP A 186 -8.81 -2.17 4.96
CA TRP A 186 -7.73 -1.23 4.64
C TRP A 186 -6.34 -1.82 4.84
N ARG A 187 -6.18 -2.66 5.87
CA ARG A 187 -4.94 -3.39 6.11
C ARG A 187 -4.66 -4.40 4.99
N LEU A 188 -5.67 -5.16 4.58
CA LEU A 188 -5.57 -6.08 3.45
C LEU A 188 -5.22 -5.34 2.15
N GLU A 189 -5.89 -4.24 1.86
CA GLU A 189 -5.62 -3.39 0.69
C GLU A 189 -4.16 -2.88 0.70
N THR A 190 -3.65 -2.49 1.87
CA THR A 190 -2.24 -2.07 2.01
C THR A 190 -1.28 -3.22 1.73
N ILE A 191 -1.55 -4.44 2.21
CA ILE A 191 -0.73 -5.63 1.92
C ILE A 191 -0.72 -5.94 0.43
N VAL A 192 -1.90 -5.92 -0.22
CA VAL A 192 -2.01 -6.13 -1.68
C VAL A 192 -1.21 -5.09 -2.44
N TYR A 193 -1.30 -3.82 -2.04
CA TYR A 193 -0.50 -2.75 -2.63
C TYR A 193 1.00 -3.01 -2.53
N LEU A 194 1.49 -3.38 -1.35
CA LEU A 194 2.91 -3.65 -1.11
C LEU A 194 3.40 -4.86 -1.92
N GLU A 195 2.57 -5.88 -2.08
CA GLU A 195 2.89 -7.01 -2.90
C GLU A 195 2.91 -6.65 -4.40
N LEU A 196 1.97 -5.83 -4.86
CA LEU A 196 2.01 -5.27 -6.22
C LEU A 196 3.29 -4.47 -6.46
N LEU A 197 3.73 -3.62 -5.51
CA LEU A 197 4.99 -2.90 -5.61
C LEU A 197 6.18 -3.84 -5.77
N ARG A 198 6.24 -4.93 -5.00
CA ARG A 198 7.32 -5.94 -5.11
C ARG A 198 7.31 -6.63 -6.47
N ARG A 199 6.12 -7.02 -6.96
CA ARG A 199 5.97 -7.68 -8.27
C ARG A 199 6.31 -6.77 -9.44
N GLN A 200 6.11 -5.47 -9.29
CA GLN A 200 6.48 -4.49 -10.30
C GLN A 200 7.92 -3.98 -10.16
N ALA A 201 8.63 -4.32 -9.08
CA ALA A 201 10.01 -3.90 -8.87
C ALA A 201 10.91 -4.40 -10.01
N GLY A 202 11.66 -3.48 -10.64
CA GLY A 202 12.50 -3.79 -11.80
C GLY A 202 11.77 -3.88 -13.15
N THR A 203 10.46 -3.63 -13.18
CA THR A 203 9.70 -3.43 -14.42
C THR A 203 9.45 -1.95 -14.68
N GLU A 204 8.91 -1.60 -15.86
CA GLU A 204 8.43 -0.26 -16.18
C GLU A 204 6.91 -0.12 -15.93
N ASN A 205 6.31 -1.05 -15.23
CA ASN A 205 4.88 -1.06 -14.98
C ASN A 205 4.51 -0.05 -13.87
N ASP A 206 3.40 0.61 -14.09
CA ASP A 206 2.80 1.55 -13.13
C ASP A 206 1.58 0.94 -12.44
N ILE A 207 1.38 1.33 -11.18
CA ILE A 207 0.19 0.99 -10.41
C ILE A 207 -0.65 2.26 -10.24
N TYR A 208 -1.93 2.16 -10.57
CA TYR A 208 -2.93 3.21 -10.42
C TYR A 208 -4.11 2.70 -9.59
N TYR A 209 -4.96 3.60 -9.10
CA TYR A 209 -6.32 3.27 -8.67
C TYR A 209 -7.33 3.83 -9.69
N TYR A 210 -8.48 3.18 -9.83
CA TYR A 210 -9.55 3.68 -10.68
C TYR A 210 -10.70 4.21 -9.83
N GLN A 211 -11.18 5.39 -10.15
CA GLN A 211 -12.36 5.99 -9.54
C GLN A 211 -13.27 6.59 -10.59
N GLY A 212 -14.39 5.91 -10.83
CA GLY A 212 -15.49 6.37 -11.66
C GLY A 212 -16.51 7.20 -10.87
N ARG A 213 -17.69 7.44 -11.47
CA ARG A 213 -18.77 8.17 -10.79
C ARG A 213 -19.46 7.39 -9.68
N SER A 214 -19.57 6.07 -9.80
CA SER A 214 -20.37 5.23 -8.90
C SER A 214 -19.68 3.93 -8.49
N ALA A 215 -18.43 3.73 -8.90
CA ALA A 215 -17.65 2.55 -8.58
C ALA A 215 -16.15 2.89 -8.66
N GLU A 216 -15.36 2.15 -7.91
CA GLU A 216 -13.89 2.26 -7.88
C GLU A 216 -13.28 0.87 -7.99
N ALA A 217 -12.05 0.78 -8.54
CA ALA A 217 -11.21 -0.38 -8.43
C ALA A 217 -9.92 0.01 -7.72
N ASP A 218 -9.49 -0.83 -6.76
CA ASP A 218 -8.40 -0.48 -5.87
C ASP A 218 -7.09 -0.35 -6.62
N PHE A 219 -6.82 -1.27 -7.56
CA PHE A 219 -5.59 -1.21 -8.35
C PHE A 219 -5.80 -1.54 -9.82
N VAL A 220 -5.07 -0.81 -10.64
CA VAL A 220 -4.93 -1.01 -12.09
C VAL A 220 -3.44 -1.04 -12.39
N VAL A 221 -2.92 -2.17 -12.85
CA VAL A 221 -1.52 -2.33 -13.24
C VAL A 221 -1.39 -2.15 -14.74
N CYS A 222 -0.48 -1.27 -15.17
CA CYS A 222 -0.28 -0.92 -16.57
C CYS A 222 1.17 -1.06 -16.99
N ASP A 223 1.38 -1.53 -18.21
CA ASP A 223 2.63 -1.41 -18.98
C ASP A 223 2.41 -0.30 -20.03
N GLY A 224 2.90 0.89 -19.73
CA GLY A 224 2.62 2.08 -20.51
C GLY A 224 1.12 2.35 -20.67
N ASN A 225 0.60 2.19 -21.88
CA ASN A 225 -0.81 2.40 -22.21
C ASN A 225 -1.66 1.11 -22.14
N LYS A 226 -1.04 -0.05 -21.91
CA LYS A 226 -1.73 -1.32 -21.83
C LYS A 226 -2.02 -1.67 -20.38
N THR A 227 -3.29 -1.87 -20.03
CA THR A 227 -3.65 -2.43 -18.74
C THR A 227 -3.40 -3.92 -18.71
N LEU A 228 -2.66 -4.38 -17.72
CA LEU A 228 -2.28 -5.78 -17.54
C LEU A 228 -3.29 -6.51 -16.64
N ALA A 229 -3.77 -5.86 -15.58
CA ALA A 229 -4.72 -6.42 -14.64
C ALA A 229 -5.46 -5.33 -13.87
N VAL A 230 -6.64 -5.68 -13.39
CA VAL A 230 -7.45 -4.90 -12.44
C VAL A 230 -7.65 -5.72 -11.19
N TYR A 231 -7.41 -5.11 -10.02
CA TYR A 231 -7.56 -5.73 -8.71
C TYR A 231 -8.56 -4.96 -7.87
N GLN A 232 -9.42 -5.70 -7.21
CA GLN A 232 -10.26 -5.24 -6.13
C GLN A 232 -9.88 -5.99 -4.86
N VAL A 233 -10.04 -5.37 -3.71
CA VAL A 233 -9.67 -5.96 -2.43
C VAL A 233 -10.83 -5.88 -1.46
N SER A 234 -11.20 -6.99 -0.86
CA SER A 234 -12.22 -7.04 0.19
C SER A 234 -11.84 -8.05 1.24
N TYR A 235 -11.87 -7.66 2.51
CA TYR A 235 -11.56 -8.60 3.59
C TYR A 235 -12.55 -9.77 3.62
N ASP A 236 -13.84 -9.48 3.43
CA ASP A 236 -14.93 -10.46 3.47
C ASP A 236 -16.00 -10.09 2.43
N ILE A 237 -16.43 -11.06 1.64
CA ILE A 237 -17.47 -10.95 0.63
C ILE A 237 -18.70 -11.83 0.92
N SER A 238 -18.83 -12.34 2.14
CA SER A 238 -19.99 -13.14 2.57
C SER A 238 -21.30 -12.34 2.57
N ASN A 239 -21.19 -11.01 2.75
CA ASN A 239 -22.34 -10.12 2.68
C ASN A 239 -22.65 -9.73 1.24
N ASP A 240 -23.88 -10.00 0.78
CA ASP A 240 -24.33 -9.73 -0.59
C ASP A 240 -24.14 -8.28 -1.05
N LYS A 241 -24.34 -7.29 -0.15
CA LYS A 241 -24.17 -5.88 -0.49
C LYS A 241 -22.70 -5.56 -0.75
N THR A 242 -21.80 -6.05 0.09
CA THR A 242 -20.37 -5.93 -0.09
C THR A 242 -19.95 -6.63 -1.37
N ARG A 243 -20.30 -7.90 -1.52
CA ARG A 243 -19.99 -8.69 -2.72
C ARG A 243 -20.38 -7.96 -4.01
N LYS A 244 -21.60 -7.48 -4.12
CA LYS A 244 -22.08 -6.73 -5.30
C LYS A 244 -21.31 -5.44 -5.54
N ARG A 245 -20.90 -4.75 -4.48
CA ARG A 245 -20.09 -3.53 -4.57
C ARG A 245 -18.72 -3.83 -5.15
N GLU A 246 -18.04 -4.86 -4.67
CA GLU A 246 -16.67 -5.23 -5.10
C GLU A 246 -16.68 -5.76 -6.54
N ILE A 247 -17.64 -6.61 -6.91
CA ILE A 247 -17.82 -7.07 -8.30
C ILE A 247 -18.05 -5.88 -9.23
N LYS A 248 -18.93 -4.95 -8.83
CA LYS A 248 -19.15 -3.72 -9.61
C LYS A 248 -17.90 -2.87 -9.76
N GLY A 249 -17.04 -2.82 -8.73
CA GLY A 249 -15.75 -2.14 -8.77
C GLY A 249 -14.81 -2.76 -9.82
N CYS A 250 -14.60 -4.08 -9.78
CA CYS A 250 -13.83 -4.82 -10.77
C CYS A 250 -14.31 -4.54 -12.19
N ILE A 251 -15.63 -4.71 -12.44
CA ILE A 251 -16.22 -4.53 -13.78
C ILE A 251 -16.09 -3.08 -14.26
N ALA A 252 -16.25 -2.10 -13.35
CA ALA A 252 -16.06 -0.69 -13.70
C ALA A 252 -14.62 -0.39 -14.11
N GLY A 253 -13.64 -0.94 -13.40
CA GLY A 253 -12.24 -0.89 -13.77
C GLY A 253 -11.98 -1.55 -15.13
N ALA A 254 -12.51 -2.76 -15.34
CA ALA A 254 -12.41 -3.50 -16.60
C ALA A 254 -12.93 -2.68 -17.79
N LYS A 255 -14.15 -2.15 -17.68
CA LYS A 255 -14.77 -1.33 -18.73
C LYS A 255 -13.96 -0.06 -19.03
N ALA A 256 -13.43 0.59 -18.00
CA ALA A 256 -12.65 1.83 -18.16
C ALA A 256 -11.28 1.61 -18.80
N THR A 257 -10.68 0.45 -18.55
CA THR A 257 -9.32 0.12 -18.97
C THR A 257 -9.26 -0.83 -20.16
N LYS A 258 -10.41 -1.44 -20.54
CA LYS A 258 -10.52 -2.51 -21.55
C LYS A 258 -9.64 -3.72 -21.21
N CYS A 259 -9.65 -4.11 -19.94
CA CYS A 259 -8.87 -5.22 -19.41
C CYS A 259 -9.81 -6.31 -18.91
N ASP A 260 -9.59 -7.56 -19.33
CA ASP A 260 -10.39 -8.72 -18.93
C ASP A 260 -9.70 -9.60 -17.86
N ASN A 261 -8.50 -9.21 -17.43
CA ASN A 261 -7.75 -9.91 -16.39
C ASN A 261 -8.11 -9.31 -15.02
N LEU A 262 -9.11 -9.90 -14.35
CA LEU A 262 -9.74 -9.34 -13.15
C LEU A 262 -9.53 -10.23 -11.94
N PHE A 263 -9.12 -9.61 -10.84
CA PHE A 263 -8.89 -10.28 -9.56
C PHE A 263 -9.67 -9.57 -8.44
N LEU A 264 -10.28 -10.38 -7.58
CA LEU A 264 -10.80 -9.94 -6.29
C LEU A 264 -10.02 -10.65 -5.20
N ILE A 265 -9.16 -9.91 -4.50
CA ILE A 265 -8.31 -10.45 -3.45
C ILE A 265 -9.06 -10.37 -2.13
N THR A 266 -9.18 -11.50 -1.44
CA THR A 266 -9.92 -11.62 -0.17
C THR A 266 -9.03 -12.20 0.93
N ASP A 267 -9.55 -12.25 2.15
CA ASP A 267 -8.86 -12.91 3.26
C ASP A 267 -8.92 -14.44 3.11
N HIS A 268 -10.10 -15.01 2.80
CA HIS A 268 -10.30 -16.46 2.77
C HIS A 268 -11.05 -17.00 1.55
N ASP A 269 -11.81 -16.18 0.83
CA ASP A 269 -12.68 -16.66 -0.23
C ASP A 269 -11.91 -17.05 -1.50
N SER A 270 -12.33 -18.16 -2.14
CA SER A 270 -11.73 -18.66 -3.38
C SER A 270 -12.82 -19.19 -4.29
N GLU A 271 -13.11 -18.50 -5.40
CA GLU A 271 -14.13 -18.87 -6.38
C GLU A 271 -13.87 -18.17 -7.71
N ILE A 272 -14.66 -18.54 -8.72
CA ILE A 272 -14.71 -17.83 -10.00
C ILE A 272 -16.11 -17.22 -10.13
N ILE A 273 -16.17 -15.91 -10.40
CA ILE A 273 -17.42 -15.18 -10.58
C ILE A 273 -17.56 -14.80 -12.06
N GLU A 274 -18.69 -15.16 -12.65
CA GLU A 274 -19.08 -14.73 -13.99
C GLU A 274 -20.20 -13.69 -13.88
N GLU A 275 -19.92 -12.44 -14.27
CA GLU A 275 -20.86 -11.33 -14.19
C GLU A 275 -20.66 -10.35 -15.36
N ASP A 276 -21.74 -9.86 -15.97
CA ASP A 276 -21.72 -8.88 -17.09
C ASP A 276 -20.78 -9.26 -18.25
N GLY A 277 -20.54 -10.56 -18.48
CA GLY A 277 -19.62 -11.06 -19.51
C GLY A 277 -18.14 -11.00 -19.14
N TYR A 278 -17.81 -10.73 -17.86
CA TYR A 278 -16.47 -10.78 -17.30
C TYR A 278 -16.31 -11.97 -16.37
N THR A 279 -15.08 -12.51 -16.36
CA THR A 279 -14.64 -13.54 -15.40
C THR A 279 -13.76 -12.89 -14.34
N ILE A 280 -14.16 -12.97 -13.07
CA ILE A 280 -13.40 -12.43 -11.93
C ILE A 280 -12.84 -13.63 -11.15
N GLN A 281 -11.53 -13.67 -10.94
CA GLN A 281 -10.87 -14.65 -10.10
C GLN A 281 -10.84 -14.13 -8.67
N VAL A 282 -11.54 -14.80 -7.76
CA VAL A 282 -11.49 -14.54 -6.32
C VAL A 282 -10.40 -15.40 -5.72
N ILE A 283 -9.40 -14.77 -5.09
CA ILE A 283 -8.21 -15.45 -4.59
C ILE A 283 -7.92 -14.97 -3.16
N PRO A 284 -7.75 -15.90 -2.20
CA PRO A 284 -7.28 -15.52 -0.87
C PRO A 284 -5.84 -15.00 -0.94
N ILE A 285 -5.56 -13.94 -0.19
CA ILE A 285 -4.28 -13.20 -0.24
C ILE A 285 -3.05 -14.11 0.00
N TRP A 286 -3.19 -15.11 0.82
CA TRP A 286 -2.09 -16.03 1.13
C TRP A 286 -1.85 -17.10 0.05
N GLU A 287 -2.75 -17.26 -0.91
CA GLU A 287 -2.57 -18.05 -2.15
C GLU A 287 -2.10 -17.17 -3.33
N TRP A 288 -2.38 -15.85 -3.26
CA TRP A 288 -2.04 -14.88 -4.28
C TRP A 288 -0.60 -14.40 -4.17
#